data_618cbe6649d20a128f4fff461d572bcb
#
_entry.id   618cbe6649d20a128f4fff461d572bcb
#
_cell.length_a   1.000
_cell.length_b   1.000
_cell.length_c   1.000
_cell.angle_alpha   90.00
_cell.angle_beta   90.00
_cell.angle_gamma   90.00
#
_symmetry.space_group_name_H-M   'P 1'
#
loop_
_entity.id
_entity.type
_entity.pdbx_description
1 polymer ?
#
loop_
_entity_poly.entity_id
_entity_poly.type
_entity_poly.pdbx_seq_one_letter_code
_entity_poly.pdbx_strand_id
1 'polypeptide(L)'
;MIKKYISKESLFYKFFLYYRLIYKEKYFIKRKTYSQCGEDLFIFNYMKKKNINKGTYIDLGAFHPIKYSNTCLLFNNGWSGTNIDLNQTAIDYFNIVRPQDNNVCCAISNKEENVKVFINSIF
;
A
#
# COMPACT_ATOMS: atom_id res chain seq x y z
N MET A 1 13.49 12.25 15.18
CA MET A 1 14.34 11.59 16.19
C MET A 1 13.63 10.49 16.98
N ILE A 2 12.31 10.50 17.14
CA ILE A 2 11.53 9.48 17.89
C ILE A 2 11.49 8.11 17.20
N LYS A 3 11.62 8.04 15.87
CA LYS A 3 11.56 6.78 15.08
C LYS A 3 12.64 5.74 15.42
N LYS A 4 13.74 6.12 16.07
CA LYS A 4 14.90 5.25 16.31
C LYS A 4 14.78 4.35 17.55
N TYR A 5 13.79 4.61 18.41
CA TYR A 5 13.69 3.97 19.72
C TYR A 5 12.45 3.08 19.92
N ILE A 6 11.51 3.07 18.97
CA ILE A 6 10.32 2.23 19.09
C ILE A 6 10.54 0.97 18.28
N SER A 7 10.60 -0.19 18.94
CA SER A 7 10.70 -1.46 18.21
C SER A 7 9.46 -1.63 17.32
N LYS A 8 9.65 -2.17 16.11
CA LYS A 8 8.55 -2.39 15.15
C LYS A 8 7.47 -3.35 15.66
N GLU A 9 7.77 -4.14 16.69
CA GLU A 9 6.84 -5.05 17.38
C GLU A 9 6.08 -4.37 18.51
N SER A 10 6.46 -3.13 18.87
CA SER A 10 5.83 -2.38 19.96
C SER A 10 4.40 -1.98 19.59
N LEU A 11 3.50 -2.12 20.57
CA LEU A 11 2.12 -1.63 20.49
C LEU A 11 2.07 -0.13 20.16
N PHE A 12 3.03 0.65 20.70
CA PHE A 12 3.17 2.08 20.41
C PHE A 12 3.48 2.36 18.93
N TYR A 13 4.28 1.53 18.27
CA TYR A 13 4.54 1.66 16.84
C TYR A 13 3.26 1.48 16.01
N LYS A 14 2.45 0.47 16.34
CA LYS A 14 1.14 0.26 15.70
C LYS A 14 0.20 1.44 15.92
N PHE A 15 0.09 1.95 17.15
CA PHE A 15 -0.68 3.15 17.45
C PHE A 15 -0.21 4.37 16.67
N PHE A 16 1.10 4.57 16.54
CA PHE A 16 1.67 5.65 15.75
C PHE A 16 1.31 5.53 14.26
N LEU A 17 1.34 4.32 13.69
CA LEU A 17 0.91 4.08 12.31
C LEU A 17 -0.58 4.37 12.13
N TYR A 18 -1.44 3.91 13.04
CA TYR A 18 -2.88 4.21 13.03
C TYR A 18 -3.16 5.71 13.12
N TYR A 19 -2.49 6.41 14.02
CA TYR A 19 -2.63 7.85 14.15
C TYR A 19 -2.27 8.58 12.86
N ARG A 20 -1.17 8.19 12.22
CA ARG A 20 -0.76 8.77 10.93
C ARG A 20 -1.78 8.50 9.82
N LEU A 21 -2.29 7.28 9.71
CA LEU A 21 -3.31 6.92 8.73
C LEU A 21 -4.58 7.77 8.89
N ILE A 22 -5.06 7.92 10.11
CA ILE A 22 -6.29 8.68 10.39
C ILE A 22 -6.08 10.18 10.14
N TYR A 23 -4.98 10.76 10.60
CA TYR A 23 -4.75 12.19 10.54
C TYR A 23 -4.20 12.69 9.21
N LYS A 24 -3.20 11.99 8.64
CA LYS A 24 -2.55 12.44 7.41
C LYS A 24 -3.29 12.02 6.15
N GLU A 25 -3.91 10.84 6.18
CA GLU A 25 -4.51 10.22 4.98
C GLU A 25 -6.03 10.35 4.92
N LYS A 26 -6.65 11.01 5.92
CA LYS A 26 -8.11 11.20 5.97
C LYS A 26 -8.72 11.83 4.71
N TYR A 27 -7.94 12.64 3.99
CA TYR A 27 -8.39 13.26 2.74
C TYR A 27 -8.47 12.27 1.57
N PHE A 28 -7.71 11.18 1.62
CA PHE A 28 -7.71 10.15 0.58
C PHE A 28 -8.87 9.17 0.73
N ILE A 29 -9.36 8.95 1.94
CA ILE A 29 -10.50 8.05 2.23
C ILE A 29 -11.79 8.53 1.56
N LYS A 30 -11.94 9.83 1.37
CA LYS A 30 -13.16 10.47 0.80
C LYS A 30 -13.08 10.74 -0.70
N ARG A 31 -12.02 10.35 -1.40
CA ARG A 31 -11.84 10.63 -2.83
C ARG A 31 -12.50 9.57 -3.71
N LYS A 32 -12.89 9.97 -4.93
CA LYS A 32 -13.36 9.07 -5.97
C LYS A 32 -12.22 8.25 -6.59
N THR A 33 -10.98 8.76 -6.54
CA THR A 33 -9.76 8.16 -7.03
C THR A 33 -8.66 8.25 -5.97
N TYR A 34 -7.81 7.26 -5.90
CA TYR A 34 -6.69 7.15 -4.97
C TYR A 34 -5.34 7.26 -5.67
N SER A 35 -5.28 7.03 -6.98
CA SER A 35 -4.08 7.16 -7.80
C SER A 35 -3.66 8.62 -8.02
N GLN A 36 -2.52 8.84 -8.66
CA GLN A 36 -2.01 10.18 -8.92
C GLN A 36 -2.80 10.90 -10.02
N CYS A 37 -3.13 10.21 -11.11
CA CYS A 37 -3.76 10.78 -12.30
C CYS A 37 -5.07 10.10 -12.71
N GLY A 38 -5.65 9.24 -11.84
CA GLY A 38 -6.92 8.57 -12.12
C GLY A 38 -6.76 7.20 -12.79
N GLU A 39 -5.57 6.61 -12.76
CA GLU A 39 -5.28 5.29 -13.33
C GLU A 39 -6.15 4.20 -12.72
N ASP A 40 -6.41 4.28 -11.44
CA ASP A 40 -7.29 3.36 -10.70
C ASP A 40 -8.73 3.40 -11.24
N LEU A 41 -9.26 4.58 -11.57
CA LEU A 41 -10.58 4.73 -12.20
C LEU A 41 -10.61 4.11 -13.59
N PHE A 42 -9.55 4.32 -14.38
CA PHE A 42 -9.46 3.73 -15.70
C PHE A 42 -9.48 2.20 -15.63
N ILE A 43 -8.64 1.61 -14.79
CA ILE A 43 -8.56 0.17 -14.57
C ILE A 43 -9.92 -0.37 -14.11
N PHE A 44 -10.51 0.23 -13.09
CA PHE A 44 -11.78 -0.19 -12.53
C PHE A 44 -12.92 -0.16 -13.55
N ASN A 45 -13.04 0.94 -14.31
CA ASN A 45 -14.06 1.07 -15.34
C ASN A 45 -13.85 0.10 -16.50
N TYR A 46 -12.58 -0.16 -16.89
CA TYR A 46 -12.25 -1.15 -17.90
C TYR A 46 -12.69 -2.56 -17.47
N MET A 47 -12.39 -2.96 -16.23
CA MET A 47 -12.81 -4.26 -15.69
C MET A 47 -14.33 -4.38 -15.64
N LYS A 48 -15.03 -3.31 -15.22
CA LYS A 48 -16.50 -3.29 -15.25
C LYS A 48 -17.08 -3.46 -16.65
N LYS A 49 -16.52 -2.80 -17.65
CA LYS A 49 -16.94 -2.99 -19.05
C LYS A 49 -16.75 -4.42 -19.55
N LYS A 50 -15.79 -5.16 -19.00
CA LYS A 50 -15.56 -6.58 -19.28
C LYS A 50 -16.41 -7.52 -18.41
N ASN A 51 -17.33 -6.99 -17.59
CA ASN A 51 -18.11 -7.73 -16.61
C ASN A 51 -17.25 -8.48 -15.56
N ILE A 52 -16.04 -7.99 -15.29
CA ILE A 52 -15.14 -8.53 -14.28
C ILE A 52 -15.33 -7.69 -13.00
N ASN A 53 -16.14 -8.18 -12.08
CA ASN A 53 -16.49 -7.47 -10.88
C ASN A 53 -15.59 -7.77 -9.68
N LYS A 54 -14.86 -8.87 -9.70
CA LYS A 54 -13.89 -9.30 -8.69
C LYS A 54 -12.71 -9.98 -9.36
N GLY A 55 -11.55 -9.89 -8.75
CA GLY A 55 -10.34 -10.52 -9.25
C GLY A 55 -9.19 -10.34 -8.29
N THR A 56 -7.99 -10.63 -8.78
CA THR A 56 -6.75 -10.44 -8.03
C THR A 56 -5.83 -9.46 -8.75
N TYR A 57 -4.95 -8.83 -7.99
CA TYR A 57 -3.92 -7.92 -8.51
C TYR A 57 -2.55 -8.19 -7.90
N ILE A 58 -1.53 -7.73 -8.59
CA ILE A 58 -0.17 -7.60 -8.06
C ILE A 58 0.24 -6.14 -8.21
N ASP A 59 0.59 -5.50 -7.07
CA ASP A 59 1.01 -4.10 -6.99
C ASP A 59 2.51 -4.05 -6.68
N LEU A 60 3.30 -3.66 -7.69
CA LEU A 60 4.76 -3.60 -7.60
C LEU A 60 5.19 -2.17 -7.31
N GLY A 61 5.95 -1.96 -6.23
CA GLY A 61 6.24 -0.62 -5.72
C GLY A 61 4.99 0.02 -5.13
N ALA A 62 4.27 -0.73 -4.32
CA ALA A 62 2.92 -0.41 -3.86
C ALA A 62 2.83 0.87 -3.02
N PHE A 63 3.94 1.35 -2.48
CA PHE A 63 4.15 2.61 -1.78
C PHE A 63 3.25 2.83 -0.55
N HIS A 64 1.93 2.88 -0.72
CA HIS A 64 0.98 3.18 0.36
C HIS A 64 -0.41 2.59 0.07
N PRO A 65 -1.11 2.02 1.06
CA PRO A 65 -2.40 1.35 0.83
C PRO A 65 -3.54 2.26 0.37
N ILE A 66 -3.41 3.58 0.58
CA ILE A 66 -4.47 4.55 0.24
C ILE A 66 -3.92 5.63 -0.71
N LYS A 67 -2.82 6.28 -0.31
CA LYS A 67 -2.26 7.44 -1.01
C LYS A 67 -1.52 7.00 -2.26
N TYR A 68 -1.87 7.58 -3.41
CA TYR A 68 -1.26 7.29 -4.71
C TYR A 68 -1.33 5.80 -5.09
N SER A 69 -2.37 5.11 -4.62
CA SER A 69 -2.54 3.70 -4.86
C SER A 69 -3.39 3.43 -6.10
N ASN A 70 -2.87 2.63 -7.01
CA ASN A 70 -3.59 2.16 -8.19
C ASN A 70 -4.56 1.02 -7.88
N THR A 71 -4.39 0.35 -6.74
CA THR A 71 -5.16 -0.83 -6.34
C THR A 71 -6.17 -0.57 -5.21
N CYS A 72 -6.14 0.62 -4.57
CA CYS A 72 -7.05 0.93 -3.46
C CYS A 72 -8.53 0.88 -3.88
N LEU A 73 -8.85 1.39 -5.06
CA LEU A 73 -10.21 1.36 -5.58
C LEU A 73 -10.69 -0.07 -5.86
N LEU A 74 -9.82 -0.92 -6.39
CA LEU A 74 -10.10 -2.34 -6.62
C LEU A 74 -10.35 -3.05 -5.28
N PHE A 75 -9.45 -2.87 -4.31
CA PHE A 75 -9.58 -3.43 -2.98
C PHE A 75 -10.90 -3.05 -2.31
N ASN A 76 -11.28 -1.76 -2.34
CA ASN A 76 -12.54 -1.28 -1.78
C ASN A 76 -13.79 -1.86 -2.48
N ASN A 77 -13.62 -2.42 -3.66
CA ASN A 77 -14.66 -3.11 -4.43
C ASN A 77 -14.55 -4.65 -4.37
N GLY A 78 -13.85 -5.18 -3.38
CA GLY A 78 -13.81 -6.61 -3.08
C GLY A 78 -12.79 -7.42 -3.89
N TRP A 79 -11.80 -6.75 -4.49
CA TRP A 79 -10.62 -7.40 -5.05
C TRP A 79 -9.61 -7.65 -3.93
N SER A 80 -8.70 -8.59 -4.14
CA SER A 80 -7.57 -8.86 -3.24
C SER A 80 -6.30 -9.04 -4.06
N GLY A 81 -5.13 -8.98 -3.39
CA GLY A 81 -3.91 -9.14 -4.16
C GLY A 81 -2.65 -9.26 -3.34
N THR A 82 -1.54 -9.06 -4.05
CA THR A 82 -0.20 -9.02 -3.47
C THR A 82 0.37 -7.62 -3.64
N ASN A 83 0.76 -7.00 -2.54
CA ASN A 83 1.41 -5.70 -2.51
C ASN A 83 2.89 -5.89 -2.16
N ILE A 84 3.77 -5.38 -2.99
CA ILE A 84 5.23 -5.55 -2.85
C ILE A 84 5.88 -4.17 -2.80
N ASP A 85 6.68 -3.93 -1.75
CA ASP A 85 7.46 -2.71 -1.61
C ASP A 85 8.76 -2.99 -0.82
N LEU A 86 9.80 -2.20 -1.09
CA LEU A 86 11.06 -2.25 -0.35
C LEU A 86 10.96 -1.67 1.05
N ASN A 87 10.02 -0.75 1.25
CA ASN A 87 9.87 -0.03 2.49
C ASN A 87 9.02 -0.81 3.48
N GLN A 88 9.65 -1.34 4.52
CA GLN A 88 8.94 -2.07 5.58
C GLN A 88 7.80 -1.24 6.20
N THR A 89 7.96 0.08 6.35
CA THR A 89 6.89 0.94 6.88
C THR A 89 5.68 0.99 5.95
N ALA A 90 5.89 0.96 4.64
CA ALA A 90 4.80 0.86 3.66
C ALA A 90 4.05 -0.47 3.84
N ILE A 91 4.78 -1.58 3.95
CA ILE A 91 4.18 -2.90 4.18
C ILE A 91 3.44 -2.97 5.51
N ASP A 92 3.97 -2.35 6.57
CA ASP A 92 3.28 -2.26 7.86
C ASP A 92 1.93 -1.51 7.74
N TYR A 93 1.86 -0.46 6.91
CA TYR A 93 0.59 0.21 6.60
C TYR A 93 -0.37 -0.70 5.81
N PHE A 94 0.13 -1.46 4.84
CA PHE A 94 -0.68 -2.44 4.12
C PHE A 94 -1.24 -3.51 5.04
N ASN A 95 -0.46 -4.03 5.98
CA ASN A 95 -0.90 -5.02 6.97
C ASN A 95 -2.02 -4.49 7.89
N ILE A 96 -2.05 -3.17 8.13
CA ILE A 96 -3.11 -2.53 8.90
C ILE A 96 -4.38 -2.32 8.05
N VAL A 97 -4.23 -1.79 6.84
CA VAL A 97 -5.35 -1.33 6.01
C VAL A 97 -5.94 -2.46 5.16
N ARG A 98 -5.09 -3.39 4.70
CA ARG A 98 -5.44 -4.51 3.81
C ARG A 98 -4.88 -5.83 4.35
N PRO A 99 -5.33 -6.26 5.54
CA PRO A 99 -4.78 -7.45 6.20
C PRO A 99 -5.08 -8.76 5.46
N GLN A 100 -6.06 -8.77 4.55
CA GLN A 100 -6.39 -9.92 3.71
C GLN A 100 -5.52 -10.03 2.45
N ASP A 101 -4.76 -9.00 2.11
CA ASP A 101 -3.80 -9.05 1.02
C ASP A 101 -2.49 -9.70 1.46
N ASN A 102 -1.75 -10.24 0.50
CA ASN A 102 -0.39 -10.71 0.72
C ASN A 102 0.58 -9.52 0.62
N ASN A 103 1.10 -9.04 1.75
CA ASN A 103 1.94 -7.86 1.81
C ASN A 103 3.41 -8.25 2.03
N VAL A 104 4.25 -8.03 1.05
CA VAL A 104 5.62 -8.54 0.99
C VAL A 104 6.64 -7.42 0.94
N CYS A 105 7.58 -7.41 1.90
CA CYS A 105 8.71 -6.48 1.89
C CYS A 105 9.88 -7.09 1.16
N CYS A 106 10.03 -6.78 -0.11
CA CYS A 106 11.18 -7.22 -0.91
C CYS A 106 11.48 -6.30 -2.09
N ALA A 107 12.69 -6.43 -2.61
CA ALA A 107 13.07 -5.89 -3.92
C ALA A 107 12.61 -6.84 -5.02
N ILE A 108 12.26 -6.29 -6.17
CA ILE A 108 12.00 -7.07 -7.37
C ILE A 108 13.20 -6.92 -8.29
N SER A 109 13.81 -8.04 -8.66
CA SER A 109 14.96 -8.12 -9.56
C SER A 109 14.78 -9.31 -10.49
N ASN A 110 15.51 -9.30 -11.58
CA ASN A 110 15.64 -10.45 -12.49
C ASN A 110 16.68 -11.48 -12.01
N LYS A 111 17.29 -11.24 -10.86
CA LYS A 111 18.29 -12.12 -10.23
C LYS A 111 18.01 -12.19 -8.73
N GLU A 112 18.28 -13.34 -8.15
CA GLU A 112 18.30 -13.50 -6.71
C GLU A 112 19.64 -12.98 -6.19
N GLU A 113 19.63 -11.79 -5.56
CA GLU A 113 20.83 -11.14 -5.05
C GLU A 113 20.54 -10.31 -3.79
N ASN A 114 21.53 -10.19 -2.92
CA ASN A 114 21.45 -9.28 -1.78
C ASN A 114 21.85 -7.87 -2.22
N VAL A 115 20.91 -6.94 -2.23
CA VAL A 115 21.13 -5.53 -2.54
C VAL A 115 21.08 -4.66 -1.30
N LYS A 116 21.98 -3.69 -1.20
CA LYS A 116 21.90 -2.64 -0.17
C LYS A 116 20.98 -1.53 -0.69
N VAL A 117 19.89 -1.30 0.02
CA VAL A 117 18.96 -0.23 -0.31
C VAL A 117 19.12 0.91 0.69
N PHE A 118 19.36 2.12 0.19
CA PHE A 118 19.39 3.32 0.99
C PHE A 118 18.00 3.97 0.91
N ILE A 119 17.23 3.86 1.99
CA ILE A 119 15.92 4.50 2.07
C ILE A 119 16.10 5.87 2.74
N ASN A 120 16.06 6.93 1.94
CA ASN A 120 15.93 8.28 2.49
C ASN A 120 14.54 8.41 3.10
N SER A 121 14.47 8.54 4.41
CA SER A 121 13.20 8.74 5.15
C SER A 121 12.63 10.12 4.86
N ILE A 122 11.97 10.28 3.73
CA ILE A 122 11.11 11.43 3.42
C ILE A 122 9.67 11.03 3.80
N PHE A 123 9.46 10.83 5.11
CA PHE A 123 8.11 10.68 5.66
C PHE A 123 8.04 11.33 7.04
#